data_ccd2bc8f223f4211f9e41ad3f1abdd8e
#
_entry.id   ccd2bc8f223f4211f9e41ad3f1abdd8e
#
_cell.length_a   1.000
_cell.length_b   1.000
_cell.length_c   1.000
_cell.angle_alpha   90.00
_cell.angle_beta   90.00
_cell.angle_gamma   90.00
#
_symmetry.space_group_name_H-M   'P 1'
#
loop_
_entity.id
_entity.type
_entity.pdbx_description
1 polymer ?
#
loop_
_entity_poly.entity_id
_entity_poly.type
_entity_poly.pdbx_seq_one_letter_code
_entity_poly.pdbx_strand_id
1 'polypeptide(L)'
;AQMRDAIMAIRSFQQHTPKVAPRAFVDRSAVVLGDVEIGEDSSVWPLTVVRGDMHRIRIGARTSVQDGSVLHITHAGPFNPDGFPLIIGDEVTIGHKVMLHGCTLGNRILVGMGSTVMDGATVEDEVIIGAGSLVPPGKRLESGYLYVGSPVKQARPLTDKERAFFSYSAGNYVKLKDQHLAEGYDQPE
;
A
#
# COMPACT_ATOMS: atom_id res chain seq x y z
N ALA A 1 -14.20 37.29 5.01
CA ALA A 1 -13.68 36.06 5.60
C ALA A 1 -13.01 35.29 4.47
N GLN A 2 -11.68 35.30 4.46
CA GLN A 2 -10.93 34.43 3.55
C GLN A 2 -11.26 32.99 3.93
N MET A 3 -11.92 32.26 3.02
CA MET A 3 -11.94 30.81 3.10
C MET A 3 -10.48 30.38 3.07
N ARG A 4 -9.98 29.83 4.15
CA ARG A 4 -8.71 29.13 4.14
C ARG A 4 -8.87 28.04 3.09
N ASP A 5 -8.02 28.07 2.08
CA ASP A 5 -7.99 27.01 1.08
C ASP A 5 -7.92 25.69 1.82
N ALA A 6 -8.94 24.87 1.63
CA ALA A 6 -8.96 23.54 2.25
C ALA A 6 -7.67 22.84 1.82
N ILE A 7 -6.90 22.36 2.77
CA ILE A 7 -5.69 21.61 2.46
C ILE A 7 -6.15 20.36 1.74
N MET A 8 -5.91 20.31 0.43
CA MET A 8 -6.26 19.15 -0.38
C MET A 8 -5.33 18.01 -0.02
N ALA A 9 -5.88 16.94 0.54
CA ALA A 9 -5.12 15.76 0.91
C ALA A 9 -4.72 14.92 -0.31
N ILE A 10 -5.53 14.95 -1.39
CA ILE A 10 -5.16 14.42 -2.72
C ILE A 10 -4.69 15.62 -3.54
N ARG A 11 -3.41 15.63 -3.92
CA ARG A 11 -2.84 16.80 -4.60
C ARG A 11 -1.77 16.45 -5.62
N SER A 12 -1.66 17.31 -6.61
CA SER A 12 -0.60 17.21 -7.62
C SER A 12 0.76 17.55 -7.03
N PHE A 13 1.78 16.92 -7.57
CA PHE A 13 3.16 17.34 -7.41
C PHE A 13 3.78 17.48 -8.80
N GLN A 14 4.29 18.68 -9.10
CA GLN A 14 4.76 19.04 -10.43
C GLN A 14 3.66 18.77 -11.47
N GLN A 15 3.90 17.86 -12.43
CA GLN A 15 2.96 17.54 -13.50
C GLN A 15 2.10 16.30 -13.22
N HIS A 16 2.26 15.69 -12.06
CA HIS A 16 1.58 14.43 -11.71
C HIS A 16 0.45 14.66 -10.74
N THR A 17 -0.74 14.26 -11.15
CA THR A 17 -1.95 14.26 -10.32
C THR A 17 -2.33 12.82 -10.00
N PRO A 18 -2.62 12.48 -8.74
CA PRO A 18 -3.07 11.14 -8.40
C PRO A 18 -4.32 10.73 -9.19
N LYS A 19 -4.33 9.50 -9.68
CA LYS A 19 -5.47 8.89 -10.35
C LYS A 19 -6.11 7.89 -9.40
N VAL A 20 -7.27 8.23 -8.90
CA VAL A 20 -8.04 7.40 -7.97
C VAL A 20 -9.24 6.83 -8.71
N ALA A 21 -9.36 5.50 -8.76
CA ALA A 21 -10.50 4.86 -9.42
C ALA A 21 -11.82 5.29 -8.75
N PRO A 22 -12.95 5.36 -9.51
CA PRO A 22 -14.20 5.94 -9.01
C PRO A 22 -14.76 5.29 -7.74
N ARG A 23 -14.46 4.01 -7.53
CA ARG A 23 -14.94 3.26 -6.35
C ARG A 23 -13.88 3.05 -5.29
N ALA A 24 -12.70 3.61 -5.46
CA ALA A 24 -11.68 3.58 -4.43
C ALA A 24 -12.01 4.58 -3.33
N PHE A 25 -11.63 4.23 -2.10
CA PHE A 25 -11.81 5.07 -0.91
C PHE A 25 -10.48 5.65 -0.47
N VAL A 26 -10.43 6.95 -0.29
CA VAL A 26 -9.30 7.64 0.35
C VAL A 26 -9.86 8.46 1.50
N ASP A 27 -9.52 8.08 2.74
CA ASP A 27 -9.99 8.80 3.91
C ASP A 27 -9.55 10.26 3.87
N ARG A 28 -10.41 11.17 4.34
CA ARG A 28 -10.14 12.61 4.31
C ARG A 28 -8.89 13.02 5.09
N SER A 29 -8.44 12.21 6.03
CA SER A 29 -7.20 12.44 6.79
C SER A 29 -5.95 11.86 6.12
N ALA A 30 -6.10 11.04 5.10
CA ALA A 30 -4.99 10.49 4.34
C ALA A 30 -4.41 11.53 3.38
N VAL A 31 -3.11 11.45 3.13
CA VAL A 31 -2.43 12.31 2.15
C VAL A 31 -1.97 11.45 0.98
N VAL A 32 -2.42 11.78 -0.22
CA VAL A 32 -2.03 11.13 -1.47
C VAL A 32 -1.54 12.20 -2.43
N LEU A 33 -0.29 12.13 -2.84
CA LEU A 33 0.26 13.16 -3.70
C LEU A 33 1.18 12.61 -4.79
N GLY A 34 1.21 13.29 -5.92
CA GLY A 34 2.13 13.05 -7.02
C GLY A 34 1.70 11.93 -7.96
N ASP A 35 2.68 11.18 -8.44
CA ASP A 35 2.49 10.12 -9.44
C ASP A 35 1.98 8.82 -8.79
N VAL A 36 0.70 8.83 -8.44
CA VAL A 36 0.03 7.73 -7.74
C VAL A 36 -1.18 7.28 -8.55
N GLU A 37 -1.35 5.97 -8.70
CA GLU A 37 -2.57 5.37 -9.22
C GLU A 37 -3.12 4.39 -8.18
N ILE A 38 -4.41 4.50 -7.89
CA ILE A 38 -5.14 3.65 -6.94
C ILE A 38 -6.27 2.96 -7.70
N GLY A 39 -6.24 1.63 -7.70
CA GLY A 39 -7.17 0.81 -8.47
C GLY A 39 -8.56 0.69 -7.85
N GLU A 40 -9.46 0.03 -8.59
CA GLU A 40 -10.85 -0.20 -8.23
C GLU A 40 -11.00 -0.85 -6.85
N ASP A 41 -11.95 -0.36 -6.07
CA ASP A 41 -12.31 -0.90 -4.76
C ASP A 41 -11.17 -0.95 -3.73
N SER A 42 -10.06 -0.31 -4.01
CA SER A 42 -8.96 -0.16 -3.05
C SER A 42 -9.29 0.90 -2.01
N SER A 43 -8.61 0.84 -0.88
CA SER A 43 -8.89 1.73 0.25
C SER A 43 -7.61 2.23 0.91
N VAL A 44 -7.59 3.52 1.20
CA VAL A 44 -6.51 4.20 1.93
C VAL A 44 -7.11 4.81 3.18
N TRP A 45 -6.71 4.28 4.32
CA TRP A 45 -7.34 4.52 5.61
C TRP A 45 -6.76 5.73 6.35
N PRO A 46 -7.35 6.14 7.48
CA PRO A 46 -6.94 7.36 8.16
C PRO A 46 -5.44 7.48 8.42
N LEU A 47 -4.91 8.69 8.30
CA LEU A 47 -3.52 9.04 8.61
C LEU A 47 -2.47 8.31 7.77
N THR A 48 -2.86 7.76 6.65
CA THR A 48 -1.95 7.11 5.70
C THR A 48 -1.33 8.17 4.77
N VAL A 49 -0.06 7.98 4.43
CA VAL A 49 0.66 8.84 3.49
C VAL A 49 1.10 8.02 2.28
N VAL A 50 0.68 8.44 1.09
CA VAL A 50 1.10 7.85 -0.19
C VAL A 50 1.76 8.97 -0.99
N ARG A 51 3.10 8.98 -0.99
CA ARG A 51 3.87 10.10 -1.56
C ARG A 51 4.69 9.66 -2.77
N GLY A 52 4.14 9.91 -3.96
CA GLY A 52 4.78 9.65 -5.26
C GLY A 52 5.40 10.89 -5.87
N ASP A 53 6.29 11.55 -5.14
CA ASP A 53 6.86 12.83 -5.54
C ASP A 53 8.08 12.71 -6.47
N MET A 54 8.91 11.69 -6.32
CA MET A 54 10.12 11.51 -7.11
C MET A 54 10.15 10.20 -7.92
N HIS A 55 9.12 9.39 -7.82
CA HIS A 55 8.90 8.18 -8.61
C HIS A 55 7.43 7.74 -8.46
N ARG A 56 7.01 6.77 -9.26
CA ARG A 56 5.61 6.32 -9.29
C ARG A 56 5.27 5.35 -8.16
N ILE A 57 4.02 5.44 -7.71
CA ILE A 57 3.37 4.45 -6.85
C ILE A 57 2.14 3.91 -7.58
N ARG A 58 2.02 2.59 -7.65
CA ARG A 58 0.87 1.91 -8.26
C ARG A 58 0.25 0.96 -7.25
N ILE A 59 -1.03 1.14 -6.99
CA ILE A 59 -1.82 0.29 -6.09
C ILE A 59 -2.91 -0.35 -6.93
N GLY A 60 -2.95 -1.68 -6.94
CA GLY A 60 -3.92 -2.45 -7.71
C GLY A 60 -5.34 -2.35 -7.17
N ALA A 61 -6.18 -3.32 -7.57
CA ALA A 61 -7.58 -3.37 -7.17
C ALA A 61 -7.77 -4.13 -5.86
N ARG A 62 -8.82 -3.77 -5.10
CA ARG A 62 -9.21 -4.43 -3.83
C ARG A 62 -8.06 -4.57 -2.85
N THR A 63 -7.18 -3.59 -2.83
CA THR A 63 -6.02 -3.50 -1.93
C THR A 63 -6.33 -2.48 -0.83
N SER A 64 -6.08 -2.88 0.42
CA SER A 64 -6.31 -2.05 1.60
C SER A 64 -4.99 -1.57 2.19
N VAL A 65 -4.81 -0.26 2.27
CA VAL A 65 -3.64 0.38 2.90
C VAL A 65 -4.10 1.01 4.20
N GLN A 66 -3.75 0.38 5.32
CA GLN A 66 -4.36 0.71 6.59
C GLN A 66 -3.68 1.85 7.34
N ASP A 67 -4.35 2.26 8.39
CA ASP A 67 -4.10 3.47 9.18
C ASP A 67 -2.62 3.67 9.52
N GLY A 68 -2.15 4.89 9.30
CA GLY A 68 -0.82 5.31 9.68
C GLY A 68 0.33 4.72 8.86
N SER A 69 0.03 3.99 7.78
CA SER A 69 1.06 3.47 6.88
C SER A 69 1.70 4.59 6.06
N VAL A 70 2.96 4.39 5.68
CA VAL A 70 3.70 5.33 4.83
C VAL A 70 4.22 4.59 3.61
N LEU A 71 3.86 5.07 2.42
CA LEU A 71 4.25 4.52 1.14
C LEU A 71 5.10 5.56 0.40
N HIS A 72 6.33 5.20 0.06
CA HIS A 72 7.26 6.08 -0.61
C HIS A 72 8.16 5.33 -1.60
N ILE A 73 9.06 6.05 -2.23
CA ILE A 73 9.87 5.58 -3.35
C ILE A 73 11.32 6.08 -3.22
N THR A 74 12.20 5.57 -4.05
CA THR A 74 13.53 6.14 -4.25
C THR A 74 13.65 6.64 -5.69
N HIS A 75 14.12 7.86 -5.85
CA HIS A 75 14.30 8.50 -7.14
C HIS A 75 15.40 7.88 -7.98
N ALA A 76 15.31 8.02 -9.31
CA ALA A 76 16.39 7.71 -10.22
C ALA A 76 17.53 8.71 -10.01
N GLY A 77 18.77 8.21 -9.97
CA GLY A 77 19.93 9.06 -9.76
C GLY A 77 21.25 8.29 -9.83
N PRO A 78 22.37 8.95 -9.46
CA PRO A 78 23.70 8.34 -9.59
C PRO A 78 23.91 7.03 -8.85
N PHE A 79 23.22 6.86 -7.71
CA PHE A 79 23.35 5.66 -6.89
C PHE A 79 22.39 4.54 -7.29
N ASN A 80 21.25 4.91 -7.87
CA ASN A 80 20.22 3.99 -8.35
C ASN A 80 19.68 4.53 -9.67
N PRO A 81 20.27 4.14 -10.82
CA PRO A 81 19.95 4.77 -12.11
C PRO A 81 18.46 4.75 -12.47
N ASP A 82 17.76 3.66 -12.17
CA ASP A 82 16.33 3.54 -12.44
C ASP A 82 15.44 3.95 -11.25
N GLY A 83 16.04 4.21 -10.10
CA GLY A 83 15.31 4.37 -8.85
C GLY A 83 14.57 3.11 -8.43
N PHE A 84 13.71 3.24 -7.41
CA PHE A 84 12.84 2.16 -6.94
C PHE A 84 11.41 2.66 -6.81
N PRO A 85 10.53 2.37 -7.81
CA PRO A 85 9.11 2.66 -7.70
C PRO A 85 8.46 1.71 -6.68
N LEU A 86 7.27 2.04 -6.24
CA LEU A 86 6.46 1.19 -5.37
C LEU A 86 5.29 0.63 -6.17
N ILE A 87 5.26 -0.69 -6.34
CA ILE A 87 4.25 -1.40 -7.11
C ILE A 87 3.56 -2.41 -6.21
N ILE A 88 2.25 -2.28 -6.09
CA ILE A 88 1.42 -3.15 -5.25
C ILE A 88 0.31 -3.74 -6.12
N GLY A 89 0.15 -5.05 -6.08
CA GLY A 89 -0.84 -5.77 -6.86
C GLY A 89 -2.26 -5.68 -6.28
N ASP A 90 -3.05 -6.70 -6.62
CA ASP A 90 -4.47 -6.81 -6.25
C ASP A 90 -4.65 -7.65 -4.98
N GLU A 91 -5.72 -7.37 -4.25
CA GLU A 91 -6.11 -8.12 -3.05
C GLU A 91 -4.99 -8.19 -1.99
N VAL A 92 -4.25 -7.11 -1.86
CA VAL A 92 -3.20 -6.98 -0.84
C VAL A 92 -3.78 -6.28 0.39
N THR A 93 -3.56 -6.86 1.56
CA THR A 93 -3.91 -6.23 2.84
C THR A 93 -2.64 -5.74 3.50
N ILE A 94 -2.47 -4.43 3.56
CA ILE A 94 -1.34 -3.78 4.21
C ILE A 94 -1.81 -3.31 5.59
N GLY A 95 -1.28 -3.92 6.63
CA GLY A 95 -1.65 -3.65 8.01
C GLY A 95 -1.32 -2.24 8.47
N HIS A 96 -1.77 -1.92 9.68
CA HIS A 96 -1.57 -0.59 10.27
C HIS A 96 -0.08 -0.30 10.48
N LYS A 97 0.32 0.96 10.30
CA LYS A 97 1.69 1.44 10.53
C LYS A 97 2.77 0.64 9.79
N VAL A 98 2.47 0.24 8.56
CA VAL A 98 3.45 -0.42 7.69
C VAL A 98 4.22 0.64 6.92
N MET A 99 5.53 0.40 6.75
CA MET A 99 6.38 1.19 5.86
C MET A 99 6.69 0.37 4.61
N LEU A 100 6.21 0.83 3.46
CA LEU A 100 6.59 0.30 2.16
C LEU A 100 7.41 1.35 1.42
N HIS A 101 8.62 1.00 1.04
CA HIS A 101 9.53 1.92 0.38
C HIS A 101 10.19 1.27 -0.83
N GLY A 102 9.85 1.72 -2.03
CA GLY A 102 10.51 1.31 -3.26
C GLY A 102 10.54 -0.19 -3.54
N CYS A 103 9.48 -0.91 -3.20
CA CYS A 103 9.41 -2.37 -3.34
C CYS A 103 8.29 -2.79 -4.30
N THR A 104 8.27 -4.06 -4.63
CA THR A 104 7.24 -4.66 -5.50
C THR A 104 6.53 -5.78 -4.76
N LEU A 105 5.20 -5.65 -4.62
CA LEU A 105 4.34 -6.68 -4.07
C LEU A 105 3.41 -7.20 -5.17
N GLY A 106 3.34 -8.51 -5.30
CA GLY A 106 2.40 -9.17 -6.20
C GLY A 106 0.96 -9.11 -5.68
N ASN A 107 0.19 -10.16 -5.94
CA ASN A 107 -1.22 -10.25 -5.58
C ASN A 107 -1.44 -11.13 -4.35
N ARG A 108 -2.52 -10.88 -3.61
CA ARG A 108 -2.89 -11.69 -2.45
C ARG A 108 -1.74 -11.85 -1.45
N ILE A 109 -1.42 -10.74 -0.83
CA ILE A 109 -0.36 -10.63 0.17
C ILE A 109 -0.97 -10.02 1.43
N LEU A 110 -0.57 -10.52 2.58
CA LEU A 110 -0.86 -9.90 3.87
C LEU A 110 0.45 -9.37 4.46
N VAL A 111 0.53 -8.07 4.64
CA VAL A 111 1.65 -7.42 5.33
C VAL A 111 1.22 -7.09 6.75
N GLY A 112 1.80 -7.78 7.72
CA GLY A 112 1.48 -7.60 9.13
C GLY A 112 1.80 -6.20 9.63
N MET A 113 0.99 -5.72 10.58
CA MET A 113 1.14 -4.38 11.14
C MET A 113 2.56 -4.09 11.62
N GLY A 114 3.00 -2.85 11.43
CA GLY A 114 4.31 -2.39 11.87
C GLY A 114 5.50 -2.94 11.09
N SER A 115 5.27 -3.68 10.00
CA SER A 115 6.36 -4.21 9.16
C SER A 115 6.98 -3.12 8.28
N THR A 116 8.23 -3.35 7.88
CA THR A 116 8.97 -2.49 6.94
C THR A 116 9.45 -3.32 5.76
N VAL A 117 9.18 -2.86 4.54
CA VAL A 117 9.66 -3.49 3.29
C VAL A 117 10.47 -2.45 2.53
N MET A 118 11.73 -2.75 2.24
CA MET A 118 12.71 -1.78 1.76
C MET A 118 12.96 -1.86 0.25
N ASP A 119 13.75 -0.91 -0.25
CA ASP A 119 14.01 -0.71 -1.67
C ASP A 119 14.45 -1.97 -2.41
N GLY A 120 13.83 -2.22 -3.56
CA GLY A 120 14.18 -3.32 -4.44
C GLY A 120 13.73 -4.70 -3.95
N ALA A 121 13.09 -4.78 -2.78
CA ALA A 121 12.51 -6.05 -2.34
C ALA A 121 11.36 -6.45 -3.27
N THR A 122 11.22 -7.75 -3.51
CA THR A 122 10.14 -8.33 -4.31
C THR A 122 9.41 -9.39 -3.51
N VAL A 123 8.11 -9.22 -3.36
CA VAL A 123 7.25 -10.17 -2.69
C VAL A 123 6.34 -10.81 -3.73
N GLU A 124 6.48 -12.13 -3.93
CA GLU A 124 5.64 -12.87 -4.88
C GLU A 124 4.22 -13.02 -4.37
N ASP A 125 3.32 -13.53 -5.22
CA ASP A 125 1.91 -13.73 -4.86
C ASP A 125 1.75 -14.68 -3.66
N GLU A 126 0.69 -14.51 -2.90
CA GLU A 126 0.35 -15.40 -1.79
C GLU A 126 1.46 -15.55 -0.75
N VAL A 127 1.85 -14.44 -0.15
CA VAL A 127 2.83 -14.38 0.93
C VAL A 127 2.20 -13.69 2.14
N ILE A 128 2.49 -14.20 3.33
CA ILE A 128 2.20 -13.53 4.59
C ILE A 128 3.52 -13.05 5.20
N ILE A 129 3.58 -11.77 5.49
CA ILE A 129 4.66 -11.16 6.28
C ILE A 129 4.12 -10.93 7.69
N GLY A 130 4.72 -11.57 8.69
CA GLY A 130 4.29 -11.44 10.07
C GLY A 130 4.48 -10.03 10.61
N ALA A 131 3.67 -9.64 11.60
CA ALA A 131 3.72 -8.32 12.21
C ALA A 131 5.14 -7.94 12.70
N GLY A 132 5.52 -6.68 12.56
CA GLY A 132 6.81 -6.17 13.03
C GLY A 132 8.03 -6.72 12.31
N SER A 133 7.86 -7.27 11.11
CA SER A 133 8.95 -7.84 10.33
C SER A 133 9.70 -6.78 9.53
N LEU A 134 10.96 -7.08 9.21
CA LEU A 134 11.79 -6.25 8.34
C LEU A 134 12.21 -7.06 7.10
N VAL A 135 11.79 -6.60 5.93
CA VAL A 135 12.25 -7.14 4.65
C VAL A 135 13.34 -6.22 4.11
N PRO A 136 14.61 -6.67 4.15
CA PRO A 136 15.73 -5.81 3.76
C PRO A 136 15.77 -5.51 2.26
N PRO A 137 16.57 -4.52 1.83
CA PRO A 137 16.70 -4.16 0.42
C PRO A 137 17.04 -5.36 -0.46
N GLY A 138 16.38 -5.45 -1.62
CA GLY A 138 16.64 -6.45 -2.63
C GLY A 138 16.22 -7.88 -2.28
N LYS A 139 15.63 -8.10 -1.11
CA LYS A 139 15.19 -9.43 -0.68
C LYS A 139 14.00 -9.90 -1.51
N ARG A 140 14.04 -11.17 -1.95
CA ARG A 140 12.91 -11.82 -2.62
C ARG A 140 12.19 -12.76 -1.66
N LEU A 141 10.87 -12.61 -1.54
CA LEU A 141 10.01 -13.51 -0.78
C LEU A 141 9.22 -14.39 -1.75
N GLU A 142 9.38 -15.71 -1.61
CA GLU A 142 8.76 -16.69 -2.50
C GLU A 142 7.27 -16.89 -2.19
N SER A 143 6.49 -17.10 -3.24
CA SER A 143 5.07 -17.43 -3.16
C SER A 143 4.80 -18.65 -2.29
N GLY A 144 3.78 -18.56 -1.47
CA GLY A 144 3.25 -19.68 -0.72
C GLY A 144 3.85 -19.87 0.67
N TYR A 145 4.55 -18.88 1.22
CA TYR A 145 5.21 -18.99 2.52
C TYR A 145 4.85 -17.86 3.47
N LEU A 146 4.97 -18.18 4.76
CA LEU A 146 5.01 -17.21 5.84
C LEU A 146 6.45 -16.79 6.09
N TYR A 147 6.69 -15.49 6.14
CA TYR A 147 7.97 -14.86 6.49
C TYR A 147 7.82 -14.07 7.78
N VAL A 148 8.74 -14.22 8.72
CA VAL A 148 8.72 -13.51 10.00
C VAL A 148 10.12 -13.09 10.42
N GLY A 149 10.23 -12.02 11.16
CA GLY A 149 11.45 -11.61 11.82
C GLY A 149 12.09 -10.33 11.27
N SER A 150 13.17 -9.92 11.88
CA SER A 150 13.95 -8.74 11.53
C SER A 150 15.45 -9.09 11.57
N PRO A 151 16.07 -9.42 10.44
CA PRO A 151 15.47 -9.57 9.11
C PRO A 151 14.56 -10.79 8.99
N VAL A 152 13.66 -10.77 8.01
CA VAL A 152 12.72 -11.88 7.79
C VAL A 152 13.43 -13.18 7.43
N LYS A 153 12.84 -14.29 7.86
CA LYS A 153 13.17 -15.65 7.44
C LYS A 153 11.92 -16.38 7.02
N GLN A 154 12.05 -17.25 6.03
CA GLN A 154 10.99 -18.16 5.63
C GLN A 154 10.67 -19.12 6.78
N ALA A 155 9.48 -19.02 7.35
CA ALA A 155 9.13 -19.79 8.53
C ALA A 155 8.52 -21.16 8.16
N ARG A 156 7.55 -21.17 7.26
CA ARG A 156 6.83 -22.38 6.84
C ARG A 156 5.95 -22.11 5.62
N PRO A 157 5.48 -23.15 4.91
CA PRO A 157 4.43 -23.00 3.90
C PRO A 157 3.13 -22.47 4.52
N LEU A 158 2.35 -21.76 3.72
CA LEU A 158 1.01 -21.32 4.09
C LEU A 158 0.06 -22.52 4.18
N THR A 159 -0.88 -22.47 5.13
CA THR A 159 -1.98 -23.41 5.21
C THR A 159 -3.07 -23.06 4.18
N ASP A 160 -3.95 -24.01 3.87
CA ASP A 160 -5.10 -23.74 2.98
C ASP A 160 -6.02 -22.65 3.55
N LYS A 161 -6.18 -22.61 4.86
CA LYS A 161 -6.95 -21.58 5.55
C LYS A 161 -6.32 -20.19 5.35
N GLU A 162 -5.02 -20.08 5.45
CA GLU A 162 -4.30 -18.83 5.21
C GLU A 162 -4.40 -18.39 3.76
N ARG A 163 -4.30 -19.31 2.81
CA ARG A 163 -4.50 -18.99 1.39
C ARG A 163 -5.91 -18.48 1.10
N ALA A 164 -6.93 -19.06 1.71
CA ALA A 164 -8.32 -18.60 1.58
C ALA A 164 -8.55 -17.24 2.22
N PHE A 165 -7.76 -16.87 3.21
CA PHE A 165 -7.92 -15.62 3.96
C PHE A 165 -7.62 -14.38 3.12
N PHE A 166 -6.75 -14.42 2.13
CA PHE A 166 -6.39 -13.24 1.33
C PHE A 166 -7.61 -12.59 0.67
N SER A 167 -8.37 -13.38 -0.09
CA SER A 167 -9.56 -12.86 -0.78
C SER A 167 -10.69 -12.54 0.20
N TYR A 168 -10.81 -13.26 1.30
CA TYR A 168 -11.76 -12.95 2.36
C TYR A 168 -11.46 -11.58 2.98
N SER A 169 -10.22 -11.33 3.36
CA SER A 169 -9.77 -10.05 3.92
C SER A 169 -10.01 -8.90 2.94
N ALA A 170 -9.59 -9.06 1.68
CA ALA A 170 -9.80 -8.06 0.65
C ALA A 170 -11.29 -7.73 0.47
N GLY A 171 -12.14 -8.74 0.36
CA GLY A 171 -13.59 -8.56 0.23
C GLY A 171 -14.22 -7.88 1.45
N ASN A 172 -13.73 -8.18 2.65
CA ASN A 172 -14.20 -7.55 3.88
C ASN A 172 -13.88 -6.05 3.90
N TYR A 173 -12.67 -5.66 3.49
CA TYR A 173 -12.31 -4.24 3.40
C TYR A 173 -13.01 -3.51 2.26
N VAL A 174 -13.37 -4.17 1.18
CA VAL A 174 -14.24 -3.59 0.15
C VAL A 174 -15.60 -3.24 0.73
N LYS A 175 -16.22 -4.15 1.47
CA LYS A 175 -17.51 -3.87 2.14
C LYS A 175 -17.39 -2.73 3.15
N LEU A 176 -16.32 -2.72 3.93
CA LEU A 176 -16.11 -1.71 4.95
C LEU A 176 -15.89 -0.32 4.33
N LYS A 177 -15.08 -0.22 3.27
CA LYS A 177 -14.87 1.07 2.60
C LYS A 177 -16.15 1.60 1.95
N ASP A 178 -17.02 0.72 1.45
CA ASP A 178 -18.33 1.13 0.93
C ASP A 178 -19.19 1.77 2.02
N GLN A 179 -19.12 1.25 3.25
CA GLN A 179 -19.80 1.85 4.40
C GLN A 179 -19.21 3.24 4.74
N HIS A 180 -17.88 3.37 4.71
CA HIS A 180 -17.23 4.67 4.94
C HIS A 180 -17.55 5.69 3.85
N LEU A 181 -17.62 5.26 2.58
CA LEU A 181 -18.08 6.12 1.49
C LEU A 181 -19.51 6.60 1.71
N ALA A 182 -20.39 5.71 2.17
CA ALA A 182 -21.78 6.07 2.46
C ALA A 182 -21.90 7.08 3.62
N GLU A 183 -20.96 7.06 4.57
CA GLU A 183 -20.89 8.04 5.67
C GLU A 183 -20.23 9.37 5.25
N GLY A 184 -19.66 9.44 4.04
CA GLY A 184 -18.99 10.65 3.55
C GLY A 184 -17.62 10.92 4.16
N TYR A 185 -16.87 9.88 4.49
CA TYR A 185 -15.54 10.02 5.10
C TYR A 185 -14.39 10.10 4.09
N ASP A 186 -14.69 10.04 2.82
CA ASP A 186 -13.72 10.21 1.75
C ASP A 186 -13.32 11.69 1.54
N GLN A 187 -12.39 11.89 0.62
CA GLN A 187 -11.95 13.24 0.26
C GLN A 187 -13.10 14.03 -0.36
N PRO A 188 -13.26 15.30 -0.01
CA PRO A 188 -14.21 16.18 -0.69
C PRO A 188 -13.81 16.33 -2.17
N GLU A 189 -14.83 16.44 -3.03
CA GLU A 189 -14.66 16.73 -4.46
C GLU A 189 -14.01 18.11 -4.71
#